data_25843dfa25d8b5c9b3182f5be741eea3
#
_entry.id   25843dfa25d8b5c9b3182f5be741eea3
#
_cell.length_a   1.000
_cell.length_b   1.000
_cell.length_c   1.000
_cell.angle_alpha   90.00
_cell.angle_beta   90.00
_cell.angle_gamma   90.00
#
_symmetry.space_group_name_H-M   'P 1'
#
loop_
_entity.id
_entity.type
_entity.pdbx_description
1 polymer ?
#
loop_
_entity_poly.entity_id
_entity_poly.type
_entity_poly.pdbx_seq_one_letter_code
_entity_poly.pdbx_strand_id
1 'polypeptide(L)'
;MAALAEENQLGGVFVADFEDDTKLGKGKDKVETLSKLIAVFQNENLDFSKNRAADDDLIGDAYEYLMKNFATESGKSKGQFYTPAEVSRVMAEVIGLGNAKNGRKTTIYDPTCGSGSLLLRAMCETPGGATLYGQEKDNATVGLAKMNMILHNEIYADIRQGDTINDPQFKEGDQLKTFDYIVANPPFSTKSWLKSAKFEDEYHRWGEGIKIGVPPEKNGDYAFLLHIVRSLKQTGCAAGIL
;
A
#
# COMPACT_ATOMS: atom_id res chain seq x y z
N MET A 1 -1.02 -8.25 22.70
CA MET A 1 -0.71 -7.51 21.44
C MET A 1 -0.44 -8.49 20.29
N ALA A 2 0.53 -9.44 20.41
CA ALA A 2 0.81 -10.40 19.32
C ALA A 2 -0.43 -11.22 18.90
N ALA A 3 -1.16 -11.82 19.86
CA ALA A 3 -2.38 -12.58 19.56
C ALA A 3 -3.46 -11.75 18.86
N LEU A 4 -3.67 -10.48 19.29
CA LEU A 4 -4.60 -9.56 18.63
C LEU A 4 -4.15 -9.21 17.21
N ALA A 5 -2.85 -9.08 16.99
CA ALA A 5 -2.29 -8.81 15.67
C ALA A 5 -2.46 -10.02 14.73
N GLU A 6 -2.27 -11.25 15.23
CA GLU A 6 -2.48 -12.47 14.44
C GLU A 6 -3.95 -12.67 14.07
N GLU A 7 -4.88 -12.53 15.02
CA GLU A 7 -6.32 -12.67 14.76
C GLU A 7 -6.84 -11.65 13.74
N ASN A 8 -6.26 -10.46 13.69
CA ASN A 8 -6.67 -9.40 12.78
C ASN A 8 -5.76 -9.27 11.53
N GLN A 9 -4.91 -10.27 11.27
CA GLN A 9 -3.97 -10.27 10.14
C GLN A 9 -3.02 -9.04 10.11
N LEU A 10 -2.76 -8.45 11.28
CA LEU A 10 -1.87 -7.32 11.49
C LEU A 10 -0.43 -7.76 11.84
N GLY A 11 -0.05 -8.96 11.46
CA GLY A 11 1.34 -9.44 11.62
C GLY A 11 2.32 -8.45 11.00
N GLY A 12 3.31 -8.01 11.78
CA GLY A 12 4.30 -7.03 11.36
C GLY A 12 3.94 -5.56 11.67
N VAL A 13 2.69 -5.23 12.04
CA VAL A 13 2.30 -3.87 12.48
C VAL A 13 2.84 -3.57 13.87
N PHE A 14 2.77 -4.53 14.76
CA PHE A 14 3.25 -4.41 16.14
C PHE A 14 4.62 -5.08 16.30
N VAL A 15 5.65 -4.43 15.78
CA VAL A 15 7.05 -4.91 15.87
C VAL A 15 7.71 -4.49 17.19
N ALA A 16 6.96 -3.81 18.08
CA ALA A 16 7.49 -3.35 19.35
C ALA A 16 7.78 -4.54 20.28
N ASP A 17 9.05 -4.84 20.46
CA ASP A 17 9.52 -5.75 21.49
C ASP A 17 9.57 -4.99 22.83
N PHE A 18 8.61 -5.26 23.70
CA PHE A 18 8.55 -4.66 25.03
C PHE A 18 9.56 -5.27 26.01
N GLU A 19 10.32 -6.28 25.57
CA GLU A 19 11.43 -6.86 26.33
C GLU A 19 12.79 -6.32 25.91
N ASP A 20 12.85 -5.54 24.83
CA ASP A 20 14.10 -4.95 24.34
C ASP A 20 14.65 -3.88 25.30
N ASP A 21 15.57 -4.32 26.14
CA ASP A 21 16.26 -3.47 27.13
C ASP A 21 17.12 -2.37 26.47
N THR A 22 17.47 -2.51 25.20
CA THR A 22 18.31 -1.53 24.51
C THR A 22 17.50 -0.29 24.10
N LYS A 23 16.22 -0.48 23.80
CA LYS A 23 15.29 0.59 23.42
C LYS A 23 14.51 1.16 24.60
N LEU A 24 14.15 0.33 25.55
CA LEU A 24 13.26 0.69 26.67
C LEU A 24 14.01 1.01 27.97
N GLY A 25 15.33 0.77 28.01
CA GLY A 25 16.11 0.84 29.25
C GLY A 25 15.94 -0.40 30.13
N LYS A 26 16.63 -0.42 31.28
CA LYS A 26 16.59 -1.55 32.23
C LYS A 26 15.98 -1.15 33.57
N GLY A 27 15.34 -2.10 34.21
CA GLY A 27 14.85 -1.93 35.58
C GLY A 27 13.88 -0.76 35.72
N LYS A 28 14.24 0.25 36.51
CA LYS A 28 13.39 1.42 36.76
C LYS A 28 13.14 2.26 35.54
N ASP A 29 14.12 2.42 34.67
CA ASP A 29 14.00 3.23 33.45
C ASP A 29 12.98 2.59 32.48
N LYS A 30 13.00 1.26 32.34
CA LYS A 30 12.03 0.53 31.54
C LYS A 30 10.60 0.71 32.07
N VAL A 31 10.43 0.60 33.39
CA VAL A 31 9.11 0.80 34.04
C VAL A 31 8.63 2.23 33.82
N GLU A 32 9.49 3.22 33.96
CA GLU A 32 9.15 4.62 33.75
C GLU A 32 8.77 4.90 32.27
N THR A 33 9.53 4.37 31.33
CA THR A 33 9.23 4.49 29.88
C THR A 33 7.89 3.88 29.52
N LEU A 34 7.62 2.65 29.98
CA LEU A 34 6.35 1.96 29.74
C LEU A 34 5.18 2.65 30.45
N SER A 35 5.40 3.18 31.68
CA SER A 35 4.35 3.94 32.38
C SER A 35 4.00 5.24 31.65
N LYS A 36 4.98 5.95 31.12
CA LYS A 36 4.76 7.15 30.28
C LYS A 36 3.99 6.78 29.01
N LEU A 37 4.33 5.68 28.36
CA LEU A 37 3.61 5.19 27.18
C LEU A 37 2.15 4.88 27.48
N ILE A 38 1.88 4.17 28.59
CA ILE A 38 0.53 3.86 29.04
C ILE A 38 -0.25 5.15 29.32
N ALA A 39 0.36 6.13 30.01
CA ALA A 39 -0.26 7.41 30.32
C ALA A 39 -0.66 8.20 29.04
N VAL A 40 0.13 8.09 27.96
CA VAL A 40 -0.24 8.66 26.66
C VAL A 40 -1.54 8.04 26.14
N PHE A 41 -1.67 6.71 26.16
CA PHE A 41 -2.88 6.01 25.70
C PHE A 41 -4.07 6.20 26.63
N GLN A 42 -3.88 6.56 27.89
CA GLN A 42 -4.95 6.85 28.86
C GLN A 42 -5.42 8.31 28.80
N ASN A 43 -4.82 9.14 27.98
CA ASN A 43 -5.24 10.53 27.83
C ASN A 43 -6.59 10.60 27.12
N GLU A 44 -7.58 11.22 27.75
CA GLU A 44 -8.95 11.36 27.23
C GLU A 44 -8.99 12.10 25.88
N ASN A 45 -8.02 12.98 25.58
CA ASN A 45 -7.90 13.65 24.29
C ASN A 45 -7.48 12.71 23.15
N LEU A 46 -7.01 11.51 23.47
CA LEU A 46 -6.66 10.44 22.50
C LEU A 46 -7.71 9.33 22.45
N ASP A 47 -8.85 9.51 23.10
CA ASP A 47 -9.99 8.61 22.98
C ASP A 47 -10.79 8.89 21.71
N PHE A 48 -10.39 8.27 20.62
CA PHE A 48 -11.06 8.36 19.32
C PHE A 48 -12.28 7.46 19.19
N SER A 49 -12.63 6.68 20.23
CA SER A 49 -13.79 5.77 20.21
C SER A 49 -15.13 6.49 20.01
N LYS A 50 -15.21 7.77 20.39
CA LYS A 50 -16.40 8.61 20.26
C LYS A 50 -16.47 9.40 18.95
N ASN A 51 -15.39 9.46 18.18
CA ASN A 51 -15.30 10.24 16.93
C ASN A 51 -15.75 9.46 15.68
N ARG A 52 -16.47 8.35 15.86
CA ARG A 52 -17.10 7.60 14.75
C ARG A 52 -18.38 8.26 14.21
N ALA A 53 -18.67 9.48 14.60
CA ALA A 53 -19.85 10.19 14.14
C ALA A 53 -19.54 10.99 12.88
N ALA A 54 -20.12 10.51 11.78
CA ALA A 54 -20.49 11.23 10.55
C ALA A 54 -19.41 12.11 9.87
N ASP A 55 -19.03 11.73 8.66
CA ASP A 55 -18.43 12.51 7.59
C ASP A 55 -16.97 13.01 7.73
N ASP A 56 -16.39 13.12 8.90
CA ASP A 56 -14.97 13.49 9.05
C ASP A 56 -14.13 12.26 9.40
N ASP A 57 -13.28 11.84 8.46
CA ASP A 57 -12.29 10.77 8.69
C ASP A 57 -11.09 11.29 9.49
N LEU A 58 -11.34 11.82 10.67
CA LEU A 58 -10.33 12.43 11.53
C LEU A 58 -9.17 11.48 11.86
N ILE A 59 -9.46 10.18 11.98
CA ILE A 59 -8.44 9.17 12.30
C ILE A 59 -7.57 8.90 11.06
N GLY A 60 -8.19 8.81 9.89
CA GLY A 60 -7.48 8.68 8.62
C GLY A 60 -6.60 9.90 8.32
N ASP A 61 -7.13 11.09 8.50
CA ASP A 61 -6.38 12.33 8.32
C ASP A 61 -5.20 12.45 9.29
N ALA A 62 -5.40 12.09 10.56
CA ALA A 62 -4.31 12.04 11.54
C ALA A 62 -3.25 11.00 11.17
N TYR A 63 -3.67 9.84 10.66
CA TYR A 63 -2.75 8.81 10.18
C TYR A 63 -1.95 9.29 8.96
N GLU A 64 -2.59 9.91 7.97
CA GLU A 64 -1.92 10.49 6.80
C GLU A 64 -0.93 11.58 7.22
N TYR A 65 -1.31 12.44 8.16
CA TYR A 65 -0.42 13.46 8.72
C TYR A 65 0.83 12.86 9.38
N LEU A 66 0.65 11.82 10.19
CA LEU A 66 1.75 11.09 10.82
C LEU A 66 2.67 10.44 9.78
N MET A 67 2.10 9.77 8.78
CA MET A 67 2.85 9.13 7.70
C MET A 67 3.69 10.14 6.91
N LYS A 68 3.13 11.30 6.60
CA LYS A 68 3.84 12.40 5.93
C LYS A 68 5.05 12.89 6.75
N ASN A 69 4.92 12.97 8.07
CA ASN A 69 6.00 13.40 8.95
C ASN A 69 7.07 12.31 9.12
N PHE A 70 6.69 11.04 9.33
CA PHE A 70 7.62 9.92 9.41
C PHE A 70 8.41 9.71 8.11
N ALA A 71 7.79 9.88 6.95
CA ALA A 71 8.48 9.84 5.67
C ALA A 71 9.57 10.94 5.58
N THR A 72 9.33 12.08 6.20
CA THR A 72 10.29 13.20 6.25
C THR A 72 11.48 12.91 7.17
N GLU A 73 11.23 12.28 8.32
CA GLU A 73 12.26 11.96 9.32
C GLU A 73 13.12 10.75 8.92
N SER A 74 12.55 9.77 8.24
CA SER A 74 13.26 8.54 7.85
C SER A 74 14.30 8.73 6.73
N GLY A 75 14.42 9.94 6.16
CA GLY A 75 15.36 10.24 5.07
C GLY A 75 15.09 9.51 3.76
N LYS A 76 14.02 8.73 3.70
CA LYS A 76 13.56 8.10 2.47
C LYS A 76 12.83 9.14 1.61
N SER A 77 12.96 9.04 0.30
CA SER A 77 12.32 9.96 -0.65
C SER A 77 10.81 10.07 -0.35
N LYS A 78 10.30 11.29 -0.14
CA LYS A 78 8.90 11.56 0.22
C LYS A 78 7.89 10.91 -0.72
N GLY A 79 8.23 10.73 -1.99
CA GLY A 79 7.39 10.10 -3.00
C GLY A 79 7.28 8.57 -2.92
N GLN A 80 8.13 7.91 -2.13
CA GLN A 80 8.10 6.43 -2.02
C GLN A 80 7.07 5.90 -1.02
N PHE A 81 6.55 6.76 -0.12
CA PHE A 81 5.63 6.33 0.94
C PHE A 81 4.24 6.96 0.85
N TYR A 82 4.13 8.07 0.20
CA TYR A 82 2.90 8.86 0.19
C TYR A 82 2.73 9.58 -1.14
N THR A 83 1.59 9.37 -1.77
CA THR A 83 1.17 10.13 -2.96
C THR A 83 0.26 11.28 -2.50
N PRO A 84 0.57 12.55 -2.81
CA PRO A 84 -0.27 13.67 -2.44
C PRO A 84 -1.72 13.49 -2.89
N ALA A 85 -2.67 13.90 -2.05
CA ALA A 85 -4.10 13.72 -2.30
C ALA A 85 -4.55 14.34 -3.63
N GLU A 86 -3.98 15.50 -3.99
CA GLU A 86 -4.27 16.19 -5.24
C GLU A 86 -3.85 15.36 -6.46
N VAL A 87 -2.69 14.72 -6.38
CA VAL A 87 -2.19 13.85 -7.46
C VAL A 87 -3.06 12.60 -7.58
N SER A 88 -3.41 11.98 -6.45
CA SER A 88 -4.28 10.81 -6.40
C SER A 88 -5.65 11.10 -7.01
N ARG A 89 -6.21 12.28 -6.73
CA ARG A 89 -7.49 12.73 -7.30
C ARG A 89 -7.40 12.92 -8.82
N VAL A 90 -6.35 13.58 -9.30
CA VAL A 90 -6.13 13.75 -10.74
C VAL A 90 -6.01 12.38 -11.43
N MET A 91 -5.26 11.44 -10.84
CA MET A 91 -5.16 10.08 -11.39
C MET A 91 -6.53 9.40 -11.48
N ALA A 92 -7.34 9.48 -10.42
CA ALA A 92 -8.68 8.89 -10.37
C ALA A 92 -9.62 9.50 -11.42
N GLU A 93 -9.59 10.81 -11.59
CA GLU A 93 -10.38 11.52 -12.59
C GLU A 93 -9.96 11.14 -14.02
N VAL A 94 -8.66 11.08 -14.31
CA VAL A 94 -8.12 10.74 -15.63
C VAL A 94 -8.54 9.34 -16.08
N ILE A 95 -8.54 8.36 -15.18
CA ILE A 95 -8.98 6.99 -15.52
C ILE A 95 -10.49 6.79 -15.42
N GLY A 96 -11.23 7.81 -15.04
CA GLY A 96 -12.69 7.82 -15.03
C GLY A 96 -13.31 6.97 -13.91
N LEU A 97 -12.70 6.89 -12.73
CA LEU A 97 -13.24 6.14 -11.59
C LEU A 97 -14.65 6.60 -11.19
N GLY A 98 -14.96 7.89 -11.33
CA GLY A 98 -16.30 8.42 -11.09
C GLY A 98 -17.40 7.86 -11.99
N ASN A 99 -17.04 7.17 -13.07
CA ASN A 99 -17.98 6.49 -13.97
C ASN A 99 -18.15 4.99 -13.68
N ALA A 100 -17.46 4.45 -12.68
CA ALA A 100 -17.57 3.05 -12.31
C ALA A 100 -18.99 2.73 -11.81
N LYS A 101 -19.62 1.68 -12.37
CA LYS A 101 -21.04 1.38 -12.11
C LYS A 101 -21.25 0.10 -11.28
N ASN A 102 -20.19 -0.65 -11.03
CA ASN A 102 -20.30 -2.00 -10.47
C ASN A 102 -20.17 -2.06 -8.93
N GLY A 103 -20.03 -0.89 -8.28
CA GLY A 103 -19.83 -0.83 -6.83
C GLY A 103 -18.65 -1.72 -6.39
N ARG A 104 -18.80 -2.44 -5.31
CA ARG A 104 -17.76 -3.34 -4.78
C ARG A 104 -17.31 -4.49 -5.70
N LYS A 105 -17.94 -4.70 -6.85
CA LYS A 105 -17.45 -5.61 -7.89
C LYS A 105 -16.36 -4.97 -8.75
N THR A 106 -16.26 -3.64 -8.72
CA THR A 106 -15.14 -2.92 -9.33
C THR A 106 -13.86 -3.24 -8.56
N THR A 107 -12.80 -3.60 -9.25
CA THR A 107 -11.51 -3.93 -8.65
C THR A 107 -10.49 -2.83 -8.93
N ILE A 108 -9.83 -2.34 -7.88
CA ILE A 108 -8.73 -1.35 -7.97
C ILE A 108 -7.47 -2.00 -7.43
N TYR A 109 -6.38 -1.92 -8.16
CA TYR A 109 -5.09 -2.49 -7.79
C TYR A 109 -3.99 -1.44 -7.77
N ASP A 110 -3.13 -1.52 -6.76
CA ASP A 110 -1.86 -0.79 -6.71
C ASP A 110 -0.71 -1.78 -6.51
N PRO A 111 0.16 -1.96 -7.52
CA PRO A 111 1.29 -2.88 -7.46
C PRO A 111 2.41 -2.43 -6.50
N THR A 112 2.38 -1.19 -6.01
CA THR A 112 3.40 -0.57 -5.15
C THR A 112 2.75 0.31 -4.10
N CYS A 113 1.76 -0.26 -3.38
CA CYS A 113 0.76 0.51 -2.66
C CYS A 113 1.29 1.36 -1.48
N GLY A 114 2.51 1.15 -1.03
CA GLY A 114 3.07 1.90 0.09
C GLY A 114 2.16 1.81 1.31
N SER A 115 1.75 2.97 1.84
CA SER A 115 0.80 3.07 2.95
C SER A 115 -0.66 2.81 2.56
N GLY A 116 -0.97 2.58 1.28
CA GLY A 116 -2.33 2.37 0.77
C GLY A 116 -3.13 3.66 0.53
N SER A 117 -2.56 4.84 0.78
CA SER A 117 -3.28 6.12 0.65
C SER A 117 -3.81 6.36 -0.77
N LEU A 118 -3.05 5.98 -1.81
CA LEU A 118 -3.50 6.11 -3.20
C LEU A 118 -4.71 5.22 -3.49
N LEU A 119 -4.74 3.98 -2.97
CA LEU A 119 -5.88 3.07 -3.09
C LEU A 119 -7.13 3.64 -2.41
N LEU A 120 -7.00 4.16 -1.20
CA LEU A 120 -8.11 4.75 -0.45
C LEU A 120 -8.69 5.96 -1.17
N ARG A 121 -7.84 6.85 -1.69
CA ARG A 121 -8.30 8.00 -2.48
C ARG A 121 -9.00 7.56 -3.76
N ALA A 122 -8.45 6.57 -4.48
CA ALA A 122 -9.10 6.02 -5.66
C ALA A 122 -10.48 5.42 -5.33
N MET A 123 -10.61 4.75 -4.19
CA MET A 123 -11.89 4.21 -3.71
C MET A 123 -12.89 5.31 -3.38
N CYS A 124 -12.48 6.41 -2.73
CA CYS A 124 -13.36 7.54 -2.43
C CYS A 124 -13.96 8.18 -3.71
N GLU A 125 -13.20 8.19 -4.81
CA GLU A 125 -13.67 8.69 -6.11
C GLU A 125 -14.54 7.68 -6.89
N THR A 126 -14.76 6.46 -6.32
CA THR A 126 -15.51 5.39 -6.99
C THR A 126 -16.93 5.28 -6.44
N PRO A 127 -17.99 5.64 -7.20
CA PRO A 127 -19.36 5.54 -6.73
C PRO A 127 -19.75 4.11 -6.33
N GLY A 128 -20.27 3.94 -5.11
CA GLY A 128 -20.62 2.63 -4.57
C GLY A 128 -19.44 1.78 -4.11
N GLY A 129 -18.23 2.36 -4.08
CA GLY A 129 -17.01 1.72 -3.59
C GLY A 129 -16.37 0.74 -4.58
N ALA A 130 -15.29 0.11 -4.14
CA ALA A 130 -14.53 -0.89 -4.91
C ALA A 130 -13.96 -1.96 -3.97
N THR A 131 -13.47 -3.06 -4.54
CA THR A 131 -12.59 -4.00 -3.83
C THR A 131 -11.14 -3.63 -4.13
N LEU A 132 -10.37 -3.41 -3.07
CA LEU A 132 -9.01 -2.92 -3.12
C LEU A 132 -8.00 -4.06 -3.05
N TYR A 133 -6.98 -3.98 -3.90
CA TYR A 133 -5.86 -4.90 -3.94
C TYR A 133 -4.57 -4.09 -3.91
N GLY A 134 -3.65 -4.42 -3.01
CA GLY A 134 -2.37 -3.74 -2.91
C GLY A 134 -1.21 -4.71 -2.75
N GLN A 135 -0.10 -4.44 -3.39
CA GLN A 135 1.14 -5.17 -3.15
C GLN A 135 2.24 -4.21 -2.72
N GLU A 136 2.99 -4.61 -1.70
CA GLU A 136 4.09 -3.82 -1.16
C GLU A 136 5.25 -4.75 -0.80
N LYS A 137 6.45 -4.31 -1.08
CA LYS A 137 7.67 -5.10 -0.87
C LYS A 137 8.13 -5.11 0.58
N ASP A 138 8.06 -3.97 1.25
CA ASP A 138 8.51 -3.79 2.63
C ASP A 138 7.45 -4.25 3.63
N ASN A 139 7.80 -5.23 4.46
CA ASN A 139 6.85 -5.85 5.39
C ASN A 139 6.29 -4.87 6.44
N ALA A 140 7.10 -3.91 6.91
CA ALA A 140 6.64 -2.92 7.87
C ALA A 140 5.62 -1.98 7.20
N THR A 141 5.86 -1.59 5.96
CA THR A 141 4.96 -0.76 5.15
C THR A 141 3.65 -1.50 4.84
N VAL A 142 3.68 -2.82 4.58
CA VAL A 142 2.45 -3.64 4.48
C VAL A 142 1.61 -3.56 5.74
N GLY A 143 2.25 -3.65 6.91
CA GLY A 143 1.56 -3.48 8.18
C GLY A 143 0.87 -2.12 8.30
N LEU A 144 1.55 -1.04 7.91
CA LEU A 144 1.00 0.30 7.88
C LEU A 144 -0.19 0.42 6.91
N ALA A 145 -0.07 -0.16 5.71
CA ALA A 145 -1.16 -0.17 4.73
C ALA A 145 -2.39 -0.89 5.26
N LYS A 146 -2.23 -2.07 5.87
CA LYS A 146 -3.34 -2.81 6.49
C LYS A 146 -4.01 -2.01 7.60
N MET A 147 -3.23 -1.36 8.45
CA MET A 147 -3.77 -0.48 9.49
C MET A 147 -4.57 0.67 8.86
N ASN A 148 -4.04 1.31 7.82
CA ASN A 148 -4.71 2.38 7.10
C ASN A 148 -6.07 1.92 6.53
N MET A 149 -6.12 0.73 5.91
CA MET A 149 -7.38 0.15 5.42
C MET A 149 -8.40 -0.05 6.55
N ILE A 150 -7.97 -0.55 7.71
CA ILE A 150 -8.84 -0.76 8.87
C ILE A 150 -9.39 0.57 9.40
N LEU A 151 -8.54 1.59 9.51
CA LEU A 151 -8.94 2.92 9.99
C LEU A 151 -10.02 3.55 9.10
N HIS A 152 -9.94 3.31 7.79
CA HIS A 152 -10.92 3.77 6.81
C HIS A 152 -12.07 2.76 6.56
N ASN A 153 -12.24 1.77 7.45
CA ASN A 153 -13.30 0.75 7.37
C ASN A 153 -13.24 -0.11 6.09
N GLU A 154 -12.08 -0.20 5.43
CA GLU A 154 -11.83 -1.04 4.26
C GLU A 154 -11.19 -2.37 4.65
N ILE A 155 -11.79 -3.08 5.60
CA ILE A 155 -11.30 -4.34 6.19
C ILE A 155 -11.18 -5.50 5.19
N TYR A 156 -11.84 -5.40 4.04
CA TYR A 156 -11.80 -6.40 2.96
C TYR A 156 -10.74 -6.11 1.90
N ALA A 157 -9.94 -5.05 2.08
CA ALA A 157 -8.81 -4.78 1.20
C ALA A 157 -7.77 -5.91 1.30
N ASP A 158 -7.35 -6.44 0.17
CA ASP A 158 -6.33 -7.50 0.10
C ASP A 158 -4.96 -6.89 -0.12
N ILE A 159 -4.21 -6.69 0.97
CA ILE A 159 -2.85 -6.13 0.95
C ILE A 159 -1.85 -7.25 1.19
N ARG A 160 -0.97 -7.50 0.20
CA ARG A 160 0.01 -8.58 0.23
C ARG A 160 1.45 -8.08 0.20
N GLN A 161 2.31 -8.77 0.94
CA GLN A 161 3.74 -8.54 0.91
C GLN A 161 4.37 -9.29 -0.25
N GLY A 162 5.20 -8.61 -1.04
CA GLY A 162 5.97 -9.24 -2.11
C GLY A 162 6.58 -8.21 -3.07
N ASP A 163 7.67 -8.62 -3.74
CA ASP A 163 8.29 -7.82 -4.80
C ASP A 163 7.48 -7.98 -6.09
N THR A 164 6.77 -6.96 -6.48
CA THR A 164 5.83 -6.98 -7.62
C THR A 164 6.45 -7.49 -8.92
N ILE A 165 7.71 -7.21 -9.14
CA ILE A 165 8.39 -7.63 -10.36
C ILE A 165 8.91 -9.05 -10.24
N ASN A 166 9.51 -9.42 -9.11
CA ASN A 166 10.16 -10.71 -8.94
C ASN A 166 9.28 -11.78 -8.27
N ASP A 167 8.22 -11.35 -7.56
CA ASP A 167 7.30 -12.23 -6.85
C ASP A 167 5.89 -11.62 -6.79
N PRO A 168 5.20 -11.51 -7.94
CA PRO A 168 3.83 -11.00 -7.98
C PRO A 168 2.89 -11.91 -7.20
N GLN A 169 2.10 -11.33 -6.30
CA GLN A 169 1.24 -12.06 -5.37
C GLN A 169 -0.19 -12.27 -5.89
N PHE A 170 -0.64 -11.46 -6.83
CA PHE A 170 -1.98 -11.57 -7.39
C PHE A 170 -1.98 -12.36 -8.70
N LYS A 171 -2.44 -13.61 -8.60
CA LYS A 171 -2.44 -14.60 -9.69
C LYS A 171 -3.79 -15.28 -9.82
N GLU A 172 -4.12 -15.69 -11.04
CA GLU A 172 -5.24 -16.56 -11.37
C GLU A 172 -4.68 -17.72 -12.22
N GLY A 173 -4.44 -18.88 -11.58
CA GLY A 173 -3.68 -19.97 -12.15
C GLY A 173 -2.22 -19.53 -12.42
N ASP A 174 -1.76 -19.73 -13.65
CA ASP A 174 -0.40 -19.40 -14.10
C ASP A 174 -0.29 -17.97 -14.67
N GLN A 175 -1.36 -17.17 -14.60
CA GLN A 175 -1.38 -15.81 -15.12
C GLN A 175 -1.51 -14.78 -14.00
N LEU A 176 -1.11 -13.54 -14.30
CA LEU A 176 -1.41 -12.42 -13.41
C LEU A 176 -2.92 -12.20 -13.35
N LYS A 177 -3.43 -11.93 -12.14
CA LYS A 177 -4.79 -11.45 -11.95
C LYS A 177 -4.99 -10.13 -12.65
N THR A 178 -6.16 -9.93 -13.26
CA THR A 178 -6.48 -8.68 -13.96
C THR A 178 -7.52 -7.86 -13.21
N PHE A 179 -7.40 -6.53 -13.32
CA PHE A 179 -8.19 -5.57 -12.57
C PHE A 179 -8.89 -4.56 -13.48
N ASP A 180 -10.00 -3.99 -13.00
CA ASP A 180 -10.74 -2.96 -13.75
C ASP A 180 -9.97 -1.65 -13.80
N TYR A 181 -9.34 -1.28 -12.68
CA TYR A 181 -8.53 -0.06 -12.56
C TYR A 181 -7.21 -0.37 -11.87
N ILE A 182 -6.16 0.32 -12.32
CA ILE A 182 -4.85 0.27 -11.66
C ILE A 182 -4.37 1.70 -11.41
N VAL A 183 -3.97 1.98 -10.20
CA VAL A 183 -3.30 3.22 -9.81
C VAL A 183 -1.93 2.88 -9.26
N ALA A 184 -0.88 3.61 -9.62
CA ALA A 184 0.46 3.28 -9.17
C ALA A 184 1.36 4.52 -9.07
N ASN A 185 2.17 4.56 -8.01
CA ASN A 185 3.31 5.44 -7.89
C ASN A 185 4.55 4.60 -7.51
N PRO A 186 5.11 3.85 -8.48
CA PRO A 186 6.25 2.98 -8.22
C PRO A 186 7.52 3.78 -7.88
N PRO A 187 8.49 3.15 -7.21
CA PRO A 187 9.76 3.80 -6.91
C PRO A 187 10.50 4.14 -8.21
N PHE A 188 10.86 5.43 -8.38
CA PHE A 188 11.51 5.93 -9.60
C PHE A 188 12.91 5.36 -9.80
N SER A 189 13.24 5.08 -11.04
CA SER A 189 14.59 4.71 -11.48
C SER A 189 15.21 3.57 -10.67
N THR A 190 14.41 2.58 -10.29
CA THR A 190 14.87 1.43 -9.49
C THR A 190 15.96 0.68 -10.25
N LYS A 191 17.15 0.65 -9.64
CA LYS A 191 18.29 -0.10 -10.18
C LYS A 191 18.21 -1.56 -9.72
N SER A 192 18.76 -2.46 -10.55
CA SER A 192 18.82 -3.91 -10.23
C SER A 192 17.47 -4.48 -9.80
N TRP A 193 16.40 -4.06 -10.48
CA TRP A 193 15.02 -4.48 -10.23
C TRP A 193 14.81 -5.96 -10.55
N LEU A 194 15.60 -6.54 -11.44
CA LEU A 194 15.59 -7.95 -11.80
C LEU A 194 16.65 -8.71 -11.00
N LYS A 195 16.25 -9.61 -10.11
CA LYS A 195 17.16 -10.36 -9.23
C LYS A 195 17.89 -11.51 -9.89
N SER A 196 17.39 -12.00 -11.01
CA SER A 196 18.05 -13.02 -11.83
C SER A 196 17.87 -12.65 -13.30
N ALA A 197 18.89 -12.85 -14.10
CA ALA A 197 18.86 -12.65 -15.56
C ALA A 197 17.96 -13.68 -16.27
N LYS A 198 16.73 -13.86 -15.81
CA LYS A 198 15.71 -14.59 -16.53
C LYS A 198 15.19 -13.69 -17.64
N PHE A 199 15.69 -13.88 -18.83
CA PHE A 199 15.16 -13.27 -20.06
C PHE A 199 13.72 -13.72 -20.35
N GLU A 200 13.27 -14.79 -19.73
CA GLU A 200 11.91 -15.32 -19.82
C GLU A 200 11.14 -14.98 -18.56
N ASP A 201 10.13 -14.14 -18.71
CA ASP A 201 9.17 -13.82 -17.66
C ASP A 201 7.99 -14.80 -17.75
N GLU A 202 7.75 -15.56 -16.70
CA GLU A 202 6.67 -16.56 -16.64
C GLU A 202 5.27 -15.95 -16.87
N TYR A 203 5.12 -14.63 -16.70
CA TYR A 203 3.86 -13.90 -16.92
C TYR A 203 3.81 -13.18 -18.27
N HIS A 204 4.81 -13.39 -19.13
CA HIS A 204 4.88 -12.79 -20.46
C HIS A 204 4.78 -11.26 -20.48
N ARG A 205 5.25 -10.58 -19.42
CA ARG A 205 5.24 -9.11 -19.34
C ARG A 205 6.14 -8.47 -20.38
N TRP A 206 7.24 -9.14 -20.75
CA TRP A 206 8.23 -8.68 -21.73
C TRP A 206 7.86 -9.05 -23.17
N GLY A 207 6.70 -9.64 -23.38
CA GLY A 207 6.15 -10.03 -24.66
C GLY A 207 6.31 -11.50 -25.00
N GLU A 208 5.29 -12.03 -25.65
CA GLU A 208 5.27 -13.35 -26.26
C GLU A 208 5.12 -13.16 -27.77
N GLY A 209 6.09 -13.63 -28.55
CA GLY A 209 6.05 -13.54 -30.01
C GLY A 209 6.47 -12.18 -30.60
N ILE A 210 5.91 -11.07 -30.13
CA ILE A 210 6.42 -9.71 -30.40
C ILE A 210 7.35 -9.36 -29.23
N LYS A 211 8.64 -9.38 -29.48
CA LYS A 211 9.63 -9.04 -28.46
C LYS A 211 9.55 -7.56 -28.13
N ILE A 212 8.74 -7.19 -27.14
CA ILE A 212 8.79 -5.87 -26.51
C ILE A 212 10.19 -5.67 -25.93
N GLY A 213 10.81 -6.77 -25.50
CA GLY A 213 12.14 -6.79 -24.92
C GLY A 213 12.12 -6.63 -23.41
N VAL A 214 13.17 -7.12 -22.78
CA VAL A 214 13.38 -6.95 -21.34
C VAL A 214 13.70 -5.48 -21.06
N PRO A 215 13.02 -4.83 -20.10
CA PRO A 215 13.34 -3.46 -19.71
C PRO A 215 14.80 -3.29 -19.29
N PRO A 216 15.37 -2.08 -19.43
CA PRO A 216 16.77 -1.83 -19.07
C PRO A 216 17.06 -2.18 -17.60
N GLU A 217 18.12 -2.93 -17.34
CA GLU A 217 18.50 -3.37 -15.99
C GLU A 217 18.69 -2.19 -15.00
N LYS A 218 19.11 -1.04 -15.50
CA LYS A 218 19.41 0.15 -14.69
C LYS A 218 18.19 1.02 -14.39
N ASN A 219 17.03 0.71 -14.97
CA ASN A 219 15.80 1.48 -14.79
C ASN A 219 14.58 0.56 -14.85
N GLY A 220 13.92 0.39 -13.70
CA GLY A 220 12.75 -0.48 -13.53
C GLY A 220 11.41 0.15 -13.92
N ASP A 221 11.36 1.42 -14.33
CA ASP A 221 10.10 2.13 -14.59
C ASP A 221 9.26 1.40 -15.66
N TYR A 222 9.91 0.97 -16.74
CA TYR A 222 9.28 0.16 -17.78
C TYR A 222 8.80 -1.22 -17.28
N ALA A 223 9.50 -1.82 -16.33
CA ALA A 223 9.08 -3.11 -15.77
C ALA A 223 7.75 -2.97 -15.02
N PHE A 224 7.60 -1.90 -14.24
CA PHE A 224 6.33 -1.58 -13.57
C PHE A 224 5.23 -1.25 -14.59
N LEU A 225 5.53 -0.46 -15.63
CA LEU A 225 4.57 -0.16 -16.69
C LEU A 225 4.04 -1.44 -17.36
N LEU A 226 4.93 -2.36 -17.73
CA LEU A 226 4.54 -3.61 -18.37
C LEU A 226 3.78 -4.55 -17.40
N HIS A 227 4.12 -4.55 -16.11
CA HIS A 227 3.33 -5.25 -15.11
C HIS A 227 1.91 -4.67 -15.00
N ILE A 228 1.76 -3.36 -14.97
CA ILE A 228 0.47 -2.67 -14.96
C ILE A 228 -0.35 -3.06 -16.19
N VAL A 229 0.22 -2.95 -17.38
CA VAL A 229 -0.47 -3.31 -18.63
C VAL A 229 -0.92 -4.78 -18.63
N ARG A 230 -0.07 -5.70 -18.14
CA ARG A 230 -0.40 -7.13 -18.09
C ARG A 230 -1.44 -7.48 -17.02
N SER A 231 -1.57 -6.64 -16.00
CA SER A 231 -2.57 -6.79 -14.93
C SER A 231 -3.87 -6.04 -15.20
N LEU A 232 -4.05 -5.44 -16.36
CA LEU A 232 -5.30 -4.78 -16.76
C LEU A 232 -6.26 -5.75 -17.43
N LYS A 233 -7.54 -5.67 -17.09
CA LYS A 233 -8.62 -6.23 -17.91
C LYS A 233 -8.64 -5.55 -19.28
N GLN A 234 -9.21 -6.21 -20.28
CA GLN A 234 -9.30 -5.69 -21.65
C GLN A 234 -9.98 -4.31 -21.72
N THR A 235 -10.92 -4.03 -20.83
CA THR A 235 -11.63 -2.75 -20.72
C THR A 235 -11.15 -1.91 -19.55
N GLY A 236 -10.06 -2.32 -18.90
CA GLY A 236 -9.52 -1.65 -17.72
C GLY A 236 -8.76 -0.38 -18.08
N CYS A 237 -8.63 0.51 -17.10
CA CYS A 237 -7.88 1.75 -17.20
C CYS A 237 -6.81 1.83 -16.11
N ALA A 238 -5.67 2.44 -16.43
CA ALA A 238 -4.60 2.65 -15.46
C ALA A 238 -4.05 4.07 -15.48
N ALA A 239 -3.64 4.56 -14.32
CA ALA A 239 -2.80 5.74 -14.17
C ALA A 239 -1.57 5.40 -13.34
N GLY A 240 -0.40 5.78 -13.82
CA GLY A 240 0.87 5.59 -13.12
C GLY A 240 1.75 6.83 -13.23
N ILE A 241 2.50 7.10 -12.16
CA ILE A 241 3.53 8.14 -12.12
C ILE A 241 4.87 7.42 -12.39
N LEU A 242 5.51 7.68 -13.53
CA LEU A 242 6.75 7.02 -13.98
C LEU A 242 7.83 8.05 -14.27
#